data_8fb619e6c2414059f2e393be155637e3
#
_entry.id   8fb619e6c2414059f2e393be155637e3
#
_cell.length_a   1.000
_cell.length_b   1.000
_cell.length_c   1.000
_cell.angle_alpha   90.00
_cell.angle_beta   90.00
_cell.angle_gamma   90.00
#
_symmetry.space_group_name_H-M   'P 1'
#
loop_
_entity.id
_entity.type
_entity.pdbx_description
1 polymer ?
#
loop_
_entity_poly.entity_id
_entity_poly.type
_entity_poly.pdbx_seq_one_letter_code
_entity_poly.pdbx_strand_id
1 'polypeptide(L)'
;FRDISLAEFEAVYRTLGIHFDHVQGESFYEDKMGEIVALLEAKQLLTESEGAQVVVLPGEKTPLLIKTGDGTTLYATRDLAAALYRYRTWGFTRSLYVVDRGQSLHFKQLFACLGLMGFEWAARCQHVPFGLVEFTLVG
;
A
#
# COMPACT_ATOMS: atom_id res chain seq x y z
N PHE A 1 -6.69 -11.75 19.40
CA PHE A 1 -6.28 -10.35 19.48
C PHE A 1 -6.91 -9.51 18.38
N ARG A 2 -6.83 -9.96 17.14
CA ARG A 2 -7.39 -9.23 15.99
C ARG A 2 -8.88 -8.97 16.11
N ASP A 3 -9.64 -9.99 16.51
CA ASP A 3 -11.10 -9.87 16.62
C ASP A 3 -11.51 -8.89 17.72
N ILE A 4 -10.77 -8.86 18.82
CA ILE A 4 -11.03 -7.93 19.92
C ILE A 4 -10.77 -6.51 19.45
N SER A 5 -9.66 -6.26 18.75
CA SER A 5 -9.32 -4.94 18.23
C SER A 5 -10.33 -4.44 17.22
N LEU A 6 -10.82 -5.30 16.33
CA LEU A 6 -11.85 -4.95 15.36
C LEU A 6 -13.16 -4.59 16.04
N ALA A 7 -13.53 -5.32 17.07
CA ALA A 7 -14.75 -5.02 17.83
C ALA A 7 -14.67 -3.66 18.51
N GLU A 8 -13.52 -3.32 19.07
CA GLU A 8 -13.30 -2.01 19.71
C GLU A 8 -13.38 -0.89 18.68
N PHE A 9 -12.77 -1.06 17.51
CA PHE A 9 -12.83 -0.07 16.44
C PHE A 9 -14.27 0.11 15.93
N GLU A 10 -15.02 -0.97 15.79
CA GLU A 10 -16.41 -0.89 15.36
C GLU A 10 -17.26 -0.10 16.35
N ALA A 11 -17.00 -0.27 17.65
CA ALA A 11 -17.71 0.49 18.69
C ALA A 11 -17.44 1.99 18.55
N VAL A 12 -16.20 2.39 18.30
CA VAL A 12 -15.83 3.78 18.06
C VAL A 12 -16.51 4.31 16.80
N TYR A 13 -16.48 3.56 15.72
CA TYR A 13 -17.11 3.97 14.46
C TYR A 13 -18.61 4.16 14.61
N ARG A 14 -19.28 3.28 15.34
CA ARG A 14 -20.72 3.43 15.61
C ARG A 14 -21.00 4.68 16.41
N THR A 15 -20.17 4.98 17.41
CA THR A 15 -20.31 6.20 18.21
C THR A 15 -20.18 7.46 17.34
N LEU A 16 -19.29 7.43 16.35
CA LEU A 16 -19.06 8.54 15.43
C LEU A 16 -20.01 8.56 14.23
N GLY A 17 -20.87 7.54 14.10
CA GLY A 17 -21.78 7.43 12.96
C GLY A 17 -21.08 7.04 11.67
N ILE A 18 -19.94 6.35 11.77
CA ILE A 18 -19.13 5.93 10.63
C ILE A 18 -19.38 4.46 10.35
N HIS A 19 -19.58 4.13 9.07
CA HIS A 19 -19.56 2.74 8.66
C HIS A 19 -18.78 2.59 7.36
N PHE A 20 -18.29 1.37 7.10
CA PHE A 20 -17.45 1.08 5.93
C PHE A 20 -18.17 0.05 5.05
N ASP A 21 -18.09 0.26 3.74
CA ASP A 21 -18.65 -0.70 2.76
C ASP A 21 -17.82 -1.97 2.71
N HIS A 22 -16.50 -1.84 2.84
CA HIS A 22 -15.58 -2.98 2.78
C HIS A 22 -14.52 -2.85 3.86
N VAL A 23 -14.22 -3.95 4.52
CA VAL A 23 -13.15 -4.04 5.52
C VAL A 23 -12.23 -5.19 5.13
N GLN A 24 -11.06 -4.87 4.58
CA GLN A 24 -10.09 -5.83 4.10
C GLN A 24 -8.73 -5.47 4.65
N GLY A 25 -8.24 -6.27 5.58
CA GLY A 25 -6.94 -6.04 6.21
C GLY A 25 -5.80 -6.57 5.36
N GLU A 26 -4.59 -6.43 5.90
CA GLU A 26 -3.36 -6.84 5.21
C GLU A 26 -3.36 -8.31 4.80
N SER A 27 -3.89 -9.18 5.65
CA SER A 27 -3.92 -10.62 5.37
C SER A 27 -4.76 -10.98 4.15
N PHE A 28 -5.72 -10.13 3.79
CA PHE A 28 -6.55 -10.36 2.61
C PHE A 28 -5.73 -10.36 1.32
N TYR A 29 -4.62 -9.62 1.30
CA TYR A 29 -3.81 -9.45 0.09
C TYR A 29 -2.60 -10.37 0.02
N GLU A 30 -2.33 -11.18 1.05
CA GLU A 30 -1.14 -12.02 1.07
C GLU A 30 -1.06 -13.02 -0.07
N ASP A 31 -2.18 -13.63 -0.45
CA ASP A 31 -2.23 -14.58 -1.57
C ASP A 31 -2.15 -13.89 -2.94
N LYS A 32 -2.18 -12.56 -2.97
CA LYS A 32 -2.15 -11.77 -4.20
C LYS A 32 -0.78 -11.19 -4.51
N MET A 33 0.16 -11.30 -3.58
CA MET A 33 1.50 -10.72 -3.72
C MET A 33 2.34 -11.43 -4.77
N GLY A 34 2.16 -12.74 -4.92
CA GLY A 34 2.87 -13.52 -5.92
C GLY A 34 2.61 -13.04 -7.35
N GLU A 35 1.39 -12.62 -7.65
CA GLU A 35 1.05 -12.08 -8.96
C GLU A 35 1.83 -10.78 -9.24
N ILE A 36 1.98 -9.93 -8.22
CA ILE A 36 2.73 -8.68 -8.38
C ILE A 36 4.20 -8.97 -8.70
N VAL A 37 4.82 -9.91 -7.98
CA VAL A 37 6.20 -10.29 -8.25
C VAL A 37 6.33 -10.82 -9.69
N ALA A 38 5.41 -11.68 -10.11
CA ALA A 38 5.42 -12.23 -11.47
C ALA A 38 5.26 -11.14 -12.53
N LEU A 39 4.40 -10.16 -12.30
CA LEU A 39 4.22 -9.05 -13.23
C LEU A 39 5.47 -8.18 -13.33
N LEU A 40 6.13 -7.92 -12.21
CA LEU A 40 7.37 -7.15 -12.20
C LEU A 40 8.49 -7.89 -12.92
N GLU A 41 8.59 -9.21 -12.74
CA GLU A 41 9.57 -10.03 -13.45
C GLU A 41 9.29 -10.04 -14.95
N ALA A 42 8.03 -10.22 -15.34
CA ALA A 42 7.65 -10.25 -16.74
C ALA A 42 7.94 -8.94 -17.46
N LYS A 43 7.84 -7.82 -16.76
CA LYS A 43 8.12 -6.48 -17.29
C LYS A 43 9.59 -6.08 -17.13
N GLN A 44 10.42 -6.97 -16.60
CA GLN A 44 11.85 -6.73 -16.37
C GLN A 44 12.13 -5.51 -15.50
N LEU A 45 11.29 -5.30 -14.50
CA LEU A 45 11.41 -4.18 -13.58
C LEU A 45 12.15 -4.53 -12.28
N LEU A 46 12.35 -5.82 -11.99
CA LEU A 46 13.07 -6.24 -10.80
C LEU A 46 14.58 -6.22 -11.04
N THR A 47 15.30 -5.65 -10.09
CA THR A 47 16.75 -5.59 -10.07
C THR A 47 17.24 -6.10 -8.72
N GLU A 48 18.36 -6.83 -8.72
CA GLU A 48 18.97 -7.26 -7.47
C GLU A 48 19.83 -6.12 -6.91
N SER A 49 19.66 -5.85 -5.61
CA SER A 49 20.45 -4.85 -4.89
C SER A 49 20.70 -5.34 -3.47
N GLU A 50 21.95 -5.54 -3.11
CA GLU A 50 22.36 -5.97 -1.77
C GLU A 50 21.60 -7.23 -1.30
N GLY A 51 21.41 -8.19 -2.20
CA GLY A 51 20.71 -9.43 -1.90
C GLY A 51 19.19 -9.35 -1.91
N ALA A 52 18.63 -8.18 -2.18
CA ALA A 52 17.18 -7.99 -2.25
C ALA A 52 16.75 -7.71 -3.70
N GLN A 53 15.47 -7.95 -4.00
CA GLN A 53 14.88 -7.55 -5.27
C GLN A 53 14.16 -6.23 -5.12
N VAL A 54 14.47 -5.29 -5.98
CA VAL A 54 13.98 -3.92 -5.89
C VAL A 54 13.49 -3.44 -7.26
N VAL A 55 12.67 -2.37 -7.23
CA VAL A 55 12.31 -1.62 -8.44
C VAL A 55 13.01 -0.27 -8.37
N VAL A 56 13.83 0.02 -9.37
CA VAL A 56 14.51 1.32 -9.48
C VAL A 56 13.51 2.33 -10.05
N LEU A 57 13.28 3.39 -9.29
CA LEU A 57 12.31 4.42 -9.67
C LEU A 57 13.06 5.65 -10.19
N PRO A 58 12.76 6.13 -11.41
CA PRO A 58 13.39 7.32 -11.95
C PRO A 58 13.19 8.54 -11.05
N GLY A 59 14.27 9.25 -10.75
CA GLY A 59 14.20 10.42 -9.90
C GLY A 59 14.20 10.17 -8.40
N GLU A 60 14.14 8.91 -7.96
CA GLU A 60 14.20 8.55 -6.56
C GLU A 60 15.58 8.02 -6.19
N LYS A 61 16.09 8.44 -5.04
CA LYS A 61 17.41 8.00 -4.56
C LYS A 61 17.36 6.58 -4.02
N THR A 62 16.24 6.19 -3.43
CA THR A 62 16.08 4.89 -2.81
C THR A 62 15.15 4.04 -3.67
N PRO A 63 15.56 2.82 -4.04
CA PRO A 63 14.68 1.93 -4.80
C PRO A 63 13.57 1.38 -3.91
N LEU A 64 12.49 0.92 -4.54
CA LEU A 64 11.38 0.31 -3.84
C LEU A 64 11.71 -1.16 -3.58
N LEU A 65 11.74 -1.55 -2.31
CA LEU A 65 12.02 -2.92 -1.92
C LEU A 65 10.80 -3.81 -2.13
N ILE A 66 10.96 -4.87 -2.91
CA ILE A 66 9.88 -5.80 -3.24
C ILE A 66 10.01 -7.09 -2.45
N LYS A 67 11.22 -7.64 -2.38
CA LYS A 67 11.45 -8.96 -1.81
C LYS A 67 12.84 -9.01 -1.20
N THR A 68 12.98 -9.61 -0.02
CA THR A 68 14.28 -9.78 0.62
C THR A 68 15.04 -10.96 0.03
N GLY A 69 16.33 -11.07 0.38
CA GLY A 69 17.19 -12.14 -0.12
C GLY A 69 16.73 -13.54 0.28
N ASP A 70 16.03 -13.68 1.39
CA ASP A 70 15.48 -14.96 1.84
C ASP A 70 14.13 -15.31 1.21
N GLY A 71 13.64 -14.45 0.31
CA GLY A 71 12.39 -14.69 -0.40
C GLY A 71 11.15 -14.10 0.25
N THR A 72 11.30 -13.39 1.36
CA THR A 72 10.17 -12.76 2.03
C THR A 72 9.71 -11.51 1.26
N THR A 73 8.43 -11.45 0.89
CA THR A 73 7.86 -10.26 0.26
C THR A 73 7.63 -9.17 1.31
N LEU A 74 7.80 -7.94 0.88
CA LEU A 74 7.69 -6.77 1.75
C LEU A 74 6.35 -6.06 1.59
N TYR A 75 6.04 -5.18 2.53
CA TYR A 75 4.73 -4.53 2.58
C TYR A 75 4.43 -3.68 1.33
N ALA A 76 5.45 -3.16 0.64
CA ALA A 76 5.25 -2.44 -0.60
C ALA A 76 4.60 -3.33 -1.67
N THR A 77 5.00 -4.61 -1.72
CA THR A 77 4.40 -5.59 -2.63
C THR A 77 2.93 -5.83 -2.28
N ARG A 78 2.61 -5.86 -1.00
CA ARG A 78 1.22 -5.97 -0.53
C ARG A 78 0.39 -4.79 -0.99
N ASP A 79 0.93 -3.58 -0.88
CA ASP A 79 0.22 -2.37 -1.30
C ASP A 79 0.02 -2.31 -2.81
N LEU A 80 0.99 -2.80 -3.59
CA LEU A 80 0.83 -2.93 -5.04
C LEU A 80 -0.29 -3.91 -5.37
N ALA A 81 -0.32 -5.05 -4.68
CA ALA A 81 -1.38 -6.04 -4.86
C ALA A 81 -2.74 -5.49 -4.49
N ALA A 82 -2.81 -4.71 -3.41
CA ALA A 82 -4.05 -4.07 -2.98
C ALA A 82 -4.56 -3.07 -4.02
N ALA A 83 -3.68 -2.25 -4.58
CA ALA A 83 -4.05 -1.28 -5.60
C ALA A 83 -4.62 -1.98 -6.84
N LEU A 84 -3.95 -3.02 -7.31
CA LEU A 84 -4.39 -3.78 -8.47
C LEU A 84 -5.74 -4.46 -8.21
N TYR A 85 -5.89 -5.09 -7.04
CA TYR A 85 -7.15 -5.73 -6.66
C TYR A 85 -8.30 -4.72 -6.64
N ARG A 86 -8.08 -3.55 -6.08
CA ARG A 86 -9.11 -2.52 -6.00
C ARG A 86 -9.52 -2.03 -7.38
N TYR A 87 -8.58 -1.85 -8.27
CA TYR A 87 -8.91 -1.42 -9.62
C TYR A 87 -9.67 -2.50 -10.39
N ARG A 88 -9.24 -3.75 -10.30
CA ARG A 88 -9.92 -4.88 -10.97
C ARG A 88 -11.31 -5.11 -10.43
N THR A 89 -11.51 -4.90 -9.13
CA THR A 89 -12.78 -5.17 -8.46
C THR A 89 -13.78 -4.03 -8.68
N TRP A 90 -13.33 -2.78 -8.57
CA TRP A 90 -14.24 -1.63 -8.59
C TRP A 90 -14.05 -0.68 -9.76
N GLY A 91 -12.96 -0.79 -10.51
CA GLY A 91 -12.69 0.11 -11.63
C GLY A 91 -12.75 1.57 -11.22
N PHE A 92 -12.14 1.92 -10.10
CA PHE A 92 -12.28 3.23 -9.47
C PHE A 92 -11.90 4.39 -10.40
N THR A 93 -12.64 5.50 -10.26
CA THR A 93 -12.29 6.75 -10.90
C THR A 93 -11.14 7.42 -10.15
N ARG A 94 -11.11 7.25 -8.84
CA ARG A 94 -10.09 7.81 -7.97
C ARG A 94 -9.90 6.90 -6.76
N SER A 95 -8.66 6.66 -6.38
CA SER A 95 -8.33 5.90 -5.16
C SER A 95 -7.62 6.83 -4.21
N LEU A 96 -8.26 7.14 -3.08
CA LEU A 96 -7.72 8.07 -2.09
C LEU A 96 -7.17 7.29 -0.90
N TYR A 97 -5.90 7.52 -0.60
CA TYR A 97 -5.23 6.92 0.55
C TYR A 97 -5.15 7.95 1.66
N VAL A 98 -6.05 7.83 2.63
CA VAL A 98 -6.09 8.74 3.77
C VAL A 98 -5.20 8.16 4.86
N VAL A 99 -3.96 8.58 4.87
CA VAL A 99 -2.90 8.06 5.74
C VAL A 99 -2.04 9.22 6.20
N ASP A 100 -1.39 9.07 7.34
CA ASP A 100 -0.58 10.14 7.93
C ASP A 100 0.54 10.61 6.98
N ARG A 101 0.97 11.85 7.18
CA ARG A 101 1.96 12.51 6.33
C ARG A 101 3.31 11.80 6.33
N GLY A 102 3.65 11.08 7.39
CA GLY A 102 4.90 10.32 7.47
C GLY A 102 5.04 9.25 6.40
N GLN A 103 3.93 8.83 5.76
CA GLN A 103 3.94 7.82 4.71
C GLN A 103 4.02 8.42 3.30
N SER A 104 4.27 9.72 3.16
CA SER A 104 4.25 10.40 1.86
C SER A 104 5.25 9.82 0.86
N LEU A 105 6.47 9.53 1.29
CA LEU A 105 7.48 8.94 0.40
C LEU A 105 7.05 7.56 -0.08
N HIS A 106 6.50 6.75 0.81
CA HIS A 106 6.02 5.40 0.47
C HIS A 106 4.97 5.47 -0.65
N PHE A 107 3.97 6.35 -0.52
CA PHE A 107 2.92 6.46 -1.54
C PHE A 107 3.44 7.04 -2.85
N LYS A 108 4.38 7.98 -2.79
CA LYS A 108 5.02 8.51 -3.99
C LYS A 108 5.70 7.37 -4.77
N GLN A 109 6.45 6.53 -4.07
CA GLN A 109 7.12 5.39 -4.68
C GLN A 109 6.13 4.34 -5.18
N LEU A 110 5.08 4.08 -4.41
CA LEU A 110 4.05 3.13 -4.79
C LEU A 110 3.39 3.51 -6.11
N PHE A 111 2.96 4.77 -6.23
CA PHE A 111 2.28 5.25 -7.43
C PHE A 111 3.24 5.30 -8.62
N ALA A 112 4.50 5.65 -8.40
CA ALA A 112 5.51 5.63 -9.45
C ALA A 112 5.73 4.19 -9.98
N CYS A 113 5.77 3.22 -9.08
CA CYS A 113 5.90 1.81 -9.46
C CYS A 113 4.72 1.33 -10.29
N LEU A 114 3.50 1.68 -9.88
CA LEU A 114 2.29 1.34 -10.65
C LEU A 114 2.35 1.93 -12.06
N GLY A 115 2.87 3.16 -12.19
CA GLY A 115 3.07 3.79 -13.50
C GLY A 115 4.08 3.05 -14.35
N LEU A 116 5.19 2.60 -13.77
CA LEU A 116 6.19 1.82 -14.47
C LEU A 116 5.66 0.47 -14.93
N MET A 117 4.71 -0.10 -14.18
CA MET A 117 4.05 -1.35 -14.55
C MET A 117 3.10 -1.17 -15.74
N GLY A 118 2.89 0.06 -16.18
CA GLY A 118 2.05 0.35 -17.34
C GLY A 118 0.58 0.56 -17.00
N PHE A 119 0.25 0.73 -15.74
CA PHE A 119 -1.13 0.98 -15.32
C PHE A 119 -1.46 2.48 -15.45
N GLU A 120 -2.30 2.82 -16.41
CA GLU A 120 -2.71 4.22 -16.61
C GLU A 120 -3.51 4.77 -15.42
N TRP A 121 -4.21 3.89 -14.71
CA TRP A 121 -4.98 4.27 -13.54
C TRP A 121 -4.12 4.65 -12.33
N ALA A 122 -2.79 4.45 -12.43
CA ALA A 122 -1.89 4.92 -11.38
C ALA A 122 -2.05 6.42 -11.13
N ALA A 123 -2.35 7.20 -12.17
CA ALA A 123 -2.58 8.63 -12.05
C ALA A 123 -3.86 8.98 -11.27
N ARG A 124 -4.73 7.99 -11.06
CA ARG A 124 -5.98 8.16 -10.29
C ARG A 124 -5.78 7.86 -8.80
N CYS A 125 -4.60 7.43 -8.41
CA CYS A 125 -4.27 7.18 -7.01
C CYS A 125 -3.71 8.45 -6.39
N GLN A 126 -4.16 8.77 -5.19
CA GLN A 126 -3.75 9.99 -4.52
C GLN A 126 -3.61 9.76 -3.02
N HIS A 127 -2.50 10.22 -2.47
CA HIS A 127 -2.32 10.25 -1.02
C HIS A 127 -2.96 11.53 -0.47
N VAL A 128 -3.83 11.37 0.52
CA VAL A 128 -4.44 12.48 1.24
C VAL A 128 -3.80 12.50 2.63
N PRO A 129 -2.70 13.27 2.81
CA PRO A 129 -1.96 13.24 4.06
C PRO A 129 -2.66 14.03 5.17
N PHE A 130 -2.45 13.59 6.40
CA PHE A 130 -2.89 14.34 7.56
C PHE A 130 -1.80 14.32 8.63
N GLY A 131 -1.87 15.27 9.56
CA GLY A 131 -0.96 15.31 10.71
C GLY A 131 -1.50 14.44 11.82
N LEU A 132 -0.59 13.89 12.63
CA LEU A 132 -0.98 13.13 13.81
C LEU A 132 -1.43 14.08 14.92
N VAL A 133 -2.45 13.67 15.67
CA VAL A 133 -2.93 14.42 16.82
C VAL A 133 -2.19 13.90 18.05
N GLU A 134 -1.49 14.80 18.72
CA GLU A 134 -0.75 14.48 19.94
C GLU A 134 -1.47 15.10 21.13
N PHE A 135 -1.57 14.32 22.20
CA PHE A 135 -2.13 14.80 23.46
C PHE A 135 -1.01 14.83 24.51
N THR A 136 -0.81 16.00 25.09
CA THR A 136 0.13 16.15 26.21
C THR A 136 -0.66 16.18 27.51
N LEU A 137 -0.32 15.24 28.41
CA LEU A 137 -0.91 15.26 29.74
C LEU A 137 -0.22 16.36 30.53
N VAL A 138 -1.01 17.36 30.92
CA VAL A 138 -0.54 18.43 31.80
C VAL A 138 -0.96 18.03 33.20
N GLY A 139 0.02 17.53 33.93
CA GLY A 139 -0.22 17.07 35.30
C GLY A 139 -0.04 18.12 36.36
#